data_f6e2e7f25dab6f8d8494c4d7085e500d
#
_entry.id   f6e2e7f25dab6f8d8494c4d7085e500d
#
_cell.length_a   1.000
_cell.length_b   1.000
_cell.length_c   1.000
_cell.angle_alpha   90.00
_cell.angle_beta   90.00
_cell.angle_gamma   90.00
#
_symmetry.space_group_name_H-M   'P 1'
#
loop_
_entity.id
_entity.type
_entity.pdbx_description
1 polymer ?
#
loop_
_entity_poly.entity_id
_entity_poly.type
_entity_poly.pdbx_seq_one_letter_code
_entity_poly.pdbx_strand_id
1 'polypeptide(L)'
;MSSPTPSTLRVGRRYRANRLDGPYDAIIIGSGIGGLTAAACLSKMGKKVIVLEQHYTAGGFTHSYDRNGYEWDVGVHYIGDMGAKHTLARRLFDYVTDSKLQWAAMDDHYDRLFIGNRQIDLVAGPEAVANELKSQFPGEDQAIDSYLDYLSPVAKAMPGVTLAKILPNLLARPFRHLARRKAPDFLNRTTREVLETLTGNQELIAALTGQWGDNGLVPDDSSFIIHALIARHYLYGGYY
;
A
#
# COMPACT_ATOMS: atom_id res chain seq x y z
N MET A 1 -24.10 16.68 -24.59
CA MET A 1 -22.96 16.18 -23.81
C MET A 1 -22.12 17.39 -23.46
N SER A 2 -22.15 17.82 -22.20
CA SER A 2 -21.32 18.93 -21.71
C SER A 2 -19.86 18.48 -21.72
N SER A 3 -18.97 19.27 -22.34
CA SER A 3 -17.52 19.03 -22.25
C SER A 3 -17.11 18.92 -20.80
N PRO A 4 -16.35 17.91 -20.40
CA PRO A 4 -15.85 17.84 -19.05
C PRO A 4 -15.01 19.08 -18.76
N THR A 5 -15.31 19.78 -17.69
CA THR A 5 -14.49 20.89 -17.19
C THR A 5 -13.09 20.33 -16.94
N PRO A 6 -12.01 20.97 -17.45
CA PRO A 6 -10.66 20.49 -17.14
C PRO A 6 -10.49 20.45 -15.63
N SER A 7 -10.32 19.27 -15.06
CA SER A 7 -9.99 19.17 -13.65
C SER A 7 -8.62 19.81 -13.48
N THR A 8 -8.56 20.91 -12.75
CA THR A 8 -7.29 21.53 -12.37
C THR A 8 -6.66 20.65 -11.28
N LEU A 9 -6.14 19.51 -11.67
CA LEU A 9 -5.51 18.51 -10.78
C LEU A 9 -4.26 19.04 -10.06
N ARG A 10 -3.98 20.33 -10.23
CA ARG A 10 -2.86 20.95 -9.55
C ARG A 10 -3.23 21.36 -8.14
N VAL A 11 -2.68 20.67 -7.16
CA VAL A 11 -2.77 21.01 -5.74
C VAL A 11 -1.49 21.74 -5.30
N GLY A 12 -1.66 22.85 -4.58
CA GLY A 12 -0.56 23.67 -4.08
C GLY A 12 -0.42 25.01 -4.82
N ARG A 13 0.47 25.83 -4.32
CA ARG A 13 0.76 27.17 -4.86
C ARG A 13 2.22 27.25 -5.29
N ARG A 14 2.49 27.89 -6.45
CA ARG A 14 3.86 28.15 -6.88
C ARG A 14 4.59 28.98 -5.82
N TYR A 15 5.80 28.57 -5.47
CA TYR A 15 6.65 29.26 -4.52
C TYR A 15 6.89 30.72 -4.97
N ARG A 16 6.73 31.64 -4.02
CA ARG A 16 7.16 33.05 -4.11
C ARG A 16 7.53 33.49 -2.70
N ALA A 17 8.72 34.13 -2.54
CA ALA A 17 9.20 34.54 -1.22
C ALA A 17 8.23 35.48 -0.46
N ASN A 18 7.56 36.37 -1.17
CA ASN A 18 6.57 37.29 -0.62
C ASN A 18 5.23 36.65 -0.22
N ARG A 19 5.06 35.33 -0.42
CA ARG A 19 3.87 34.56 -0.01
C ARG A 19 4.09 33.72 1.25
N LEU A 20 5.29 33.80 1.80
CA LEU A 20 5.60 33.14 3.07
C LEU A 20 5.15 34.06 4.22
N ASP A 21 4.25 33.56 5.02
CA ASP A 21 3.63 34.25 6.15
C ASP A 21 4.15 33.76 7.52
N GLY A 22 5.40 33.26 7.55
CA GLY A 22 6.06 32.73 8.73
C GLY A 22 5.93 33.62 9.98
N PRO A 23 6.42 33.23 11.12
CA PRO A 23 7.19 32.02 11.36
C PRO A 23 6.33 30.73 11.28
N TYR A 24 6.98 29.60 11.00
CA TYR A 24 6.38 28.27 10.98
C TYR A 24 6.95 27.44 12.13
N ASP A 25 6.10 26.60 12.75
CA ASP A 25 6.52 25.62 13.76
C ASP A 25 7.22 24.42 13.12
N ALA A 26 6.83 24.06 11.88
CA ALA A 26 7.42 22.95 11.15
C ALA A 26 7.47 23.23 9.64
N ILE A 27 8.54 22.75 9.01
CA ILE A 27 8.73 22.73 7.56
C ILE A 27 8.82 21.27 7.14
N ILE A 28 7.93 20.83 6.25
CA ILE A 28 7.91 19.47 5.71
C ILE A 28 8.39 19.53 4.27
N ILE A 29 9.37 18.71 3.93
CA ILE A 29 9.95 18.61 2.59
C ILE A 29 9.36 17.38 1.91
N GLY A 30 8.62 17.61 0.84
CA GLY A 30 7.88 16.60 0.07
C GLY A 30 6.43 16.47 0.51
N SER A 31 5.53 16.43 -0.47
CA SER A 31 4.08 16.32 -0.29
C SER A 31 3.53 14.94 -0.66
N GLY A 32 4.35 13.89 -0.58
CA GLY A 32 3.85 12.53 -0.63
C GLY A 32 2.94 12.23 0.56
N ILE A 33 2.24 11.09 0.56
CA ILE A 33 1.24 10.75 1.57
C ILE A 33 1.78 10.84 3.00
N GLY A 34 3.04 10.45 3.24
CA GLY A 34 3.69 10.57 4.55
C GLY A 34 3.87 12.03 5.00
N GLY A 35 4.35 12.89 4.09
CA GLY A 35 4.53 14.33 4.37
C GLY A 35 3.20 15.04 4.62
N LEU A 36 2.19 14.76 3.79
CA LEU A 36 0.85 15.32 3.96
C LEU A 36 0.19 14.85 5.26
N THR A 37 0.33 13.57 5.61
CA THR A 37 -0.18 13.02 6.88
C THR A 37 0.48 13.71 8.09
N ALA A 38 1.82 13.86 8.06
CA ALA A 38 2.54 14.54 9.12
C ALA A 38 2.10 16.00 9.25
N ALA A 39 1.94 16.71 8.11
CA ALA A 39 1.45 18.08 8.08
C ALA A 39 0.05 18.21 8.70
N ALA A 40 -0.87 17.32 8.31
CA ALA A 40 -2.24 17.31 8.82
C ALA A 40 -2.26 17.04 10.33
N CYS A 41 -1.50 16.05 10.80
CA CYS A 41 -1.40 15.75 12.23
C CYS A 41 -0.86 16.94 13.03
N LEU A 42 0.22 17.57 12.59
CA LEU A 42 0.79 18.75 13.26
C LEU A 42 -0.18 19.94 13.24
N SER A 43 -0.87 20.16 12.13
CA SER A 43 -1.88 21.22 12.03
C SER A 43 -3.04 20.99 13.01
N LYS A 44 -3.50 19.75 13.18
CA LYS A 44 -4.52 19.38 14.18
C LYS A 44 -4.04 19.59 15.63
N MET A 45 -2.74 19.58 15.85
CA MET A 45 -2.12 19.92 17.13
C MET A 45 -1.91 21.46 17.30
N GLY A 46 -2.48 22.27 16.41
CA GLY A 46 -2.36 23.74 16.45
C GLY A 46 -1.02 24.27 15.93
N LYS A 47 -0.21 23.46 15.26
CA LYS A 47 1.07 23.90 14.71
C LYS A 47 0.89 24.57 13.36
N LYS A 48 1.61 25.67 13.12
CA LYS A 48 1.69 26.32 11.82
C LYS A 48 2.72 25.58 10.96
N VAL A 49 2.25 24.92 9.91
CA VAL A 49 3.08 24.04 9.08
C VAL A 49 3.13 24.55 7.65
N ILE A 50 4.30 24.47 7.02
CA ILE A 50 4.47 24.63 5.58
C ILE A 50 4.97 23.32 4.98
N VAL A 51 4.40 22.94 3.83
CA VAL A 51 4.86 21.81 3.01
C VAL A 51 5.52 22.36 1.76
N LEU A 52 6.76 21.96 1.49
CA LEU A 52 7.51 22.32 0.30
C LEU A 52 7.55 21.12 -0.65
N GLU A 53 7.11 21.32 -1.88
CA GLU A 53 7.06 20.30 -2.92
C GLU A 53 7.82 20.80 -4.17
N GLN A 54 8.68 19.92 -4.71
CA GLN A 54 9.44 20.24 -5.94
C GLN A 54 8.66 19.96 -7.21
N HIS A 55 7.68 19.03 -7.15
CA HIS A 55 6.86 18.66 -8.29
C HIS A 55 5.84 19.76 -8.60
N TYR A 56 5.27 19.76 -9.79
CA TYR A 56 4.27 20.77 -10.20
C TYR A 56 2.96 20.67 -9.40
N THR A 57 2.67 19.55 -8.80
CA THR A 57 1.49 19.30 -7.95
C THR A 57 1.87 18.52 -6.70
N ALA A 58 1.10 18.64 -5.62
CA ALA A 58 1.25 17.86 -4.42
C ALA A 58 0.65 16.47 -4.59
N GLY A 59 1.07 15.50 -3.73
CA GLY A 59 0.52 14.16 -3.64
C GLY A 59 1.55 13.04 -3.75
N GLY A 60 2.73 13.27 -4.35
CA GLY A 60 3.69 12.20 -4.62
C GLY A 60 3.05 11.12 -5.50
N PHE A 61 3.14 9.84 -5.15
CA PHE A 61 2.50 8.74 -5.89
C PHE A 61 0.96 8.67 -5.75
N THR A 62 0.37 9.56 -4.95
CA THR A 62 -1.09 9.65 -4.81
C THR A 62 -1.71 10.80 -5.62
N HIS A 63 -0.93 11.48 -6.49
CA HIS A 63 -1.52 12.46 -7.38
C HIS A 63 -2.03 11.82 -8.67
N SER A 64 -2.99 12.47 -9.29
CA SER A 64 -3.48 12.12 -10.62
C SER A 64 -3.12 13.19 -11.65
N TYR A 65 -3.21 12.85 -12.92
CA TYR A 65 -3.00 13.77 -14.05
C TYR A 65 -4.07 13.55 -15.12
N ASP A 66 -4.32 14.58 -15.88
CA ASP A 66 -5.21 14.53 -17.04
C ASP A 66 -4.41 14.37 -18.34
N ARG A 67 -4.88 13.49 -19.22
CA ARG A 67 -4.34 13.34 -20.57
C ARG A 67 -5.45 13.01 -21.55
N ASN A 68 -5.64 13.84 -22.54
CA ASN A 68 -6.66 13.68 -23.58
C ASN A 68 -8.10 13.56 -23.03
N GLY A 69 -8.41 14.26 -21.94
CA GLY A 69 -9.73 14.21 -21.29
C GLY A 69 -9.97 13.00 -20.39
N TYR A 70 -8.95 12.19 -20.14
CA TYR A 70 -8.97 11.08 -19.19
C TYR A 70 -8.10 11.41 -17.98
N GLU A 71 -8.60 11.12 -16.81
CA GLU A 71 -7.85 11.20 -15.55
C GLU A 71 -7.12 9.88 -15.27
N TRP A 72 -5.87 9.99 -14.86
CA TRP A 72 -4.98 8.86 -14.60
C TRP A 72 -4.32 9.03 -13.25
N ASP A 73 -4.25 7.96 -12.50
CA ASP A 73 -3.43 7.88 -11.30
C ASP A 73 -1.97 7.63 -11.66
N VAL A 74 -1.05 8.21 -10.88
CA VAL A 74 0.38 8.07 -11.14
C VAL A 74 0.94 6.78 -10.55
N GLY A 75 0.54 6.44 -9.33
CA GLY A 75 1.07 5.26 -8.64
C GLY A 75 0.00 4.47 -7.91
N VAL A 76 -0.72 5.08 -6.99
CA VAL A 76 -1.75 4.40 -6.19
C VAL A 76 -3.09 4.51 -6.90
N HIS A 77 -3.64 3.38 -7.37
CA HIS A 77 -4.90 3.33 -8.10
C HIS A 77 -6.07 2.99 -7.17
N TYR A 78 -5.85 2.11 -6.22
CA TYR A 78 -6.81 1.71 -5.19
C TYR A 78 -6.04 1.30 -3.92
N ILE A 79 -6.74 1.16 -2.83
CA ILE A 79 -6.15 0.88 -1.51
C ILE A 79 -7.03 -0.13 -0.76
N GLY A 80 -6.41 -1.06 -0.08
CA GLY A 80 -7.13 -2.06 0.73
C GLY A 80 -7.50 -1.55 2.12
N ASP A 81 -8.17 -2.40 2.89
CA ASP A 81 -8.47 -2.19 4.32
C ASP A 81 -9.36 -0.97 4.65
N MET A 82 -9.95 -0.28 3.66
CA MET A 82 -10.77 0.92 3.89
C MET A 82 -12.20 0.63 4.34
N GLY A 83 -12.72 -0.56 4.07
CA GLY A 83 -14.08 -0.96 4.48
C GLY A 83 -14.25 -1.13 5.99
N ALA A 84 -13.21 -1.52 6.70
CA ALA A 84 -13.24 -1.81 8.12
C ALA A 84 -12.74 -0.63 8.96
N LYS A 85 -13.63 0.03 9.71
CA LYS A 85 -13.34 1.24 10.51
C LYS A 85 -12.26 1.04 11.59
N HIS A 86 -11.93 -0.20 11.95
CA HIS A 86 -10.93 -0.51 12.98
C HIS A 86 -9.50 -0.62 12.45
N THR A 87 -9.30 -0.68 11.13
CA THR A 87 -7.97 -0.76 10.54
C THR A 87 -7.17 0.51 10.78
N LEU A 88 -5.86 0.37 10.89
CA LEU A 88 -4.99 1.51 11.16
C LEU A 88 -5.04 2.54 10.03
N ALA A 89 -5.01 2.07 8.78
CA ALA A 89 -5.06 2.94 7.60
C ALA A 89 -6.37 3.73 7.57
N ARG A 90 -7.53 3.07 7.72
CA ARG A 90 -8.83 3.75 7.75
C ARG A 90 -8.91 4.80 8.86
N ARG A 91 -8.49 4.45 10.08
CA ARG A 91 -8.49 5.38 11.21
C ARG A 91 -7.58 6.59 10.99
N LEU A 92 -6.43 6.39 10.32
CA LEU A 92 -5.53 7.48 9.99
C LEU A 92 -6.17 8.45 8.99
N PHE A 93 -6.75 7.91 7.90
CA PHE A 93 -7.46 8.74 6.91
C PHE A 93 -8.66 9.46 7.55
N ASP A 94 -9.48 8.78 8.32
CA ASP A 94 -10.61 9.41 9.02
C ASP A 94 -10.11 10.55 9.93
N TYR A 95 -9.01 10.35 10.65
CA TYR A 95 -8.43 11.39 11.51
C TYR A 95 -7.93 12.61 10.73
N VAL A 96 -7.11 12.40 9.67
CA VAL A 96 -6.49 13.52 8.95
C VAL A 96 -7.48 14.28 8.06
N THR A 97 -8.58 13.67 7.67
CA THR A 97 -9.62 14.27 6.80
C THR A 97 -10.90 14.67 7.55
N ASP A 98 -10.95 14.54 8.88
CA ASP A 98 -12.17 14.70 9.69
C ASP A 98 -13.32 13.79 9.21
N SER A 99 -12.99 12.59 8.77
CA SER A 99 -13.91 11.61 8.19
C SER A 99 -14.69 12.14 6.97
N LYS A 100 -14.18 13.17 6.29
CA LYS A 100 -14.80 13.74 5.09
C LYS A 100 -14.49 12.94 3.82
N LEU A 101 -13.39 12.18 3.83
CA LEU A 101 -13.05 11.29 2.72
C LEU A 101 -13.99 10.09 2.74
N GLN A 102 -14.67 9.88 1.63
CA GLN A 102 -15.53 8.71 1.41
C GLN A 102 -14.79 7.70 0.55
N TRP A 103 -14.98 6.44 0.85
CA TRP A 103 -14.36 5.34 0.14
C TRP A 103 -15.42 4.56 -0.61
N ALA A 104 -15.25 4.40 -1.92
CA ALA A 104 -16.07 3.53 -2.73
C ALA A 104 -15.40 2.15 -2.82
N ALA A 105 -16.13 1.10 -2.52
CA ALA A 105 -15.65 -0.26 -2.73
C ALA A 105 -15.57 -0.55 -4.23
N MET A 106 -14.53 -1.23 -4.65
CA MET A 106 -14.45 -1.85 -5.98
C MET A 106 -15.36 -3.08 -6.04
N ASP A 107 -15.52 -3.64 -7.24
CA ASP A 107 -16.19 -4.92 -7.42
C ASP A 107 -15.45 -6.03 -6.67
N ASP A 108 -16.13 -7.16 -6.42
CA ASP A 108 -15.53 -8.31 -5.76
C ASP A 108 -14.27 -8.81 -6.50
N HIS A 109 -14.26 -8.73 -7.84
CA HIS A 109 -13.08 -8.91 -8.67
C HIS A 109 -12.31 -7.59 -8.76
N TYR A 110 -11.44 -7.36 -7.78
CA TYR A 110 -10.75 -6.07 -7.64
C TYR A 110 -9.51 -5.95 -8.53
N ASP A 111 -8.98 -7.06 -9.02
CA ASP A 111 -7.86 -7.07 -9.95
C ASP A 111 -7.93 -8.28 -10.88
N ARG A 112 -7.28 -8.20 -12.04
CA ARG A 112 -7.25 -9.25 -13.05
C ARG A 112 -5.88 -9.37 -13.67
N LEU A 113 -5.27 -10.54 -13.53
CA LEU A 113 -3.95 -10.84 -14.04
C LEU A 113 -4.05 -11.62 -15.36
N PHE A 114 -3.28 -11.22 -16.35
CA PHE A 114 -3.11 -11.96 -17.58
C PHE A 114 -1.69 -12.50 -17.66
N ILE A 115 -1.52 -13.82 -17.53
CA ILE A 115 -0.24 -14.50 -17.53
C ILE A 115 -0.24 -15.54 -18.65
N GLY A 116 0.48 -15.26 -19.73
CA GLY A 116 0.40 -16.06 -20.93
C GLY A 116 -1.03 -16.09 -21.47
N ASN A 117 -1.62 -17.28 -21.53
CA ASN A 117 -3.00 -17.50 -21.98
C ASN A 117 -4.00 -17.62 -20.81
N ARG A 118 -3.56 -17.43 -19.58
CA ARG A 118 -4.43 -17.51 -18.40
C ARG A 118 -4.93 -16.14 -18.00
N GLN A 119 -6.19 -16.09 -17.61
CA GLN A 119 -6.78 -14.98 -16.87
C GLN A 119 -7.02 -15.46 -15.44
N ILE A 120 -6.52 -14.74 -14.48
CA ILE A 120 -6.66 -15.03 -13.05
C ILE A 120 -7.31 -13.81 -12.42
N ASP A 121 -8.47 -13.99 -11.82
CA ASP A 121 -9.19 -12.92 -11.15
C ASP A 121 -8.82 -12.92 -9.65
N LEU A 122 -8.37 -11.77 -9.14
CA LEU A 122 -8.19 -11.58 -7.71
C LEU A 122 -9.52 -11.16 -7.11
N VAL A 123 -10.11 -12.09 -6.37
CA VAL A 123 -11.46 -11.93 -5.79
C VAL A 123 -11.35 -11.59 -4.32
N ALA A 124 -12.17 -10.67 -3.83
CA ALA A 124 -12.15 -10.24 -2.44
C ALA A 124 -12.48 -11.40 -1.46
N GLY A 125 -11.59 -11.64 -0.52
CA GLY A 125 -11.71 -12.68 0.51
C GLY A 125 -10.73 -13.84 0.35
N PRO A 126 -10.11 -14.29 1.44
CA PRO A 126 -9.07 -15.32 1.39
C PRO A 126 -9.55 -16.66 0.79
N GLU A 127 -10.79 -17.07 1.10
CA GLU A 127 -11.37 -18.29 0.54
C GLU A 127 -11.65 -18.15 -0.98
N ALA A 128 -12.10 -16.98 -1.42
CA ALA A 128 -12.37 -16.72 -2.83
C ALA A 128 -11.07 -16.72 -3.65
N VAL A 129 -10.03 -16.03 -3.16
CA VAL A 129 -8.68 -16.06 -3.78
C VAL A 129 -8.13 -17.48 -3.81
N ALA A 130 -8.26 -18.25 -2.71
CA ALA A 130 -7.80 -19.64 -2.66
C ALA A 130 -8.50 -20.49 -3.71
N ASN A 131 -9.83 -20.41 -3.81
CA ASN A 131 -10.62 -21.19 -4.75
C ASN A 131 -10.29 -20.85 -6.21
N GLU A 132 -10.14 -19.56 -6.52
CA GLU A 132 -9.73 -19.12 -7.86
C GLU A 132 -8.35 -19.70 -8.21
N LEU A 133 -7.35 -19.52 -7.36
CA LEU A 133 -6.01 -20.03 -7.62
C LEU A 133 -5.97 -21.55 -7.72
N LYS A 134 -6.68 -22.30 -6.86
CA LYS A 134 -6.76 -23.76 -6.92
C LYS A 134 -7.44 -24.23 -8.21
N SER A 135 -8.44 -23.51 -8.72
CA SER A 135 -9.09 -23.82 -9.98
C SER A 135 -8.14 -23.68 -11.17
N GLN A 136 -7.27 -22.67 -11.12
CA GLN A 136 -6.30 -22.35 -12.18
C GLN A 136 -5.03 -23.23 -12.12
N PHE A 137 -4.67 -23.72 -10.93
CA PHE A 137 -3.45 -24.50 -10.66
C PHE A 137 -3.76 -25.82 -9.95
N PRO A 138 -4.38 -26.81 -10.64
CA PRO A 138 -4.68 -28.10 -10.06
C PRO A 138 -3.43 -28.81 -9.51
N GLY A 139 -3.51 -29.31 -8.29
CA GLY A 139 -2.40 -29.99 -7.60
C GLY A 139 -1.50 -29.09 -6.77
N GLU A 140 -1.74 -27.76 -6.76
CA GLU A 140 -0.98 -26.79 -5.99
C GLU A 140 -1.70 -26.34 -4.71
N ASP A 141 -2.76 -27.04 -4.30
CA ASP A 141 -3.63 -26.67 -3.17
C ASP A 141 -2.84 -26.38 -1.90
N GLN A 142 -1.87 -27.24 -1.57
CA GLN A 142 -1.05 -27.08 -0.36
C GLN A 142 -0.16 -25.84 -0.42
N ALA A 143 0.41 -25.53 -1.58
CA ALA A 143 1.25 -24.35 -1.79
C ALA A 143 0.43 -23.06 -1.64
N ILE A 144 -0.78 -23.05 -2.23
CA ILE A 144 -1.71 -21.91 -2.16
C ILE A 144 -2.17 -21.67 -0.72
N ASP A 145 -2.59 -22.72 -0.01
CA ASP A 145 -3.00 -22.61 1.40
C ASP A 145 -1.86 -22.13 2.28
N SER A 146 -0.66 -22.69 2.11
CA SER A 146 0.54 -22.28 2.86
C SER A 146 0.91 -20.83 2.58
N TYR A 147 0.80 -20.37 1.34
CA TYR A 147 1.03 -18.97 0.99
C TYR A 147 0.06 -18.04 1.73
N LEU A 148 -1.24 -18.30 1.68
CA LEU A 148 -2.24 -17.49 2.37
C LEU A 148 -2.05 -17.50 3.89
N ASP A 149 -1.65 -18.65 4.46
CA ASP A 149 -1.32 -18.77 5.87
C ASP A 149 -0.10 -17.91 6.26
N TYR A 150 0.84 -17.68 5.36
CA TYR A 150 2.02 -16.84 5.62
C TYR A 150 1.70 -15.35 5.70
N LEU A 151 0.62 -14.89 5.05
CA LEU A 151 0.27 -13.47 5.01
C LEU A 151 -0.11 -12.91 6.40
N SER A 152 -0.89 -13.66 7.18
CA SER A 152 -1.38 -13.20 8.50
C SER A 152 -0.30 -13.02 9.56
N PRO A 153 0.65 -13.95 9.78
CA PRO A 153 1.76 -13.78 10.71
C PRO A 153 2.65 -12.61 10.37
N VAL A 154 2.94 -12.38 9.09
CA VAL A 154 3.72 -11.23 8.62
C VAL A 154 3.04 -9.93 9.00
N ALA A 155 1.75 -9.78 8.68
CA ALA A 155 0.98 -8.58 9.01
C ALA A 155 0.94 -8.33 10.54
N LYS A 156 0.81 -9.38 11.35
CA LYS A 156 0.84 -9.29 12.82
C LYS A 156 2.22 -8.93 13.39
N ALA A 157 3.30 -9.21 12.67
CA ALA A 157 4.66 -8.86 13.11
C ALA A 157 5.00 -7.37 12.85
N MET A 158 4.37 -6.76 11.84
CA MET A 158 4.72 -5.42 11.36
C MET A 158 4.65 -4.30 12.38
N PRO A 159 3.64 -4.20 13.26
CA PRO A 159 3.64 -3.17 14.29
C PRO A 159 4.91 -3.19 15.16
N GLY A 160 5.40 -4.39 15.49
CA GLY A 160 6.65 -4.59 16.24
C GLY A 160 7.89 -4.16 15.44
N VAL A 161 7.94 -4.48 14.16
CA VAL A 161 9.03 -4.07 13.24
C VAL A 161 9.06 -2.55 13.11
N THR A 162 7.90 -1.92 12.87
CA THR A 162 7.77 -0.48 12.71
C THR A 162 8.17 0.25 14.01
N LEU A 163 7.65 -0.20 15.14
CA LEU A 163 7.97 0.40 16.43
C LEU A 163 9.47 0.26 16.76
N ALA A 164 10.08 -0.87 16.41
CA ALA A 164 11.52 -1.08 16.57
C ALA A 164 12.39 -0.16 15.70
N LYS A 165 11.85 0.38 14.60
CA LYS A 165 12.54 1.37 13.75
C LYS A 165 12.39 2.81 14.27
N ILE A 166 11.30 3.13 14.94
CA ILE A 166 10.98 4.47 15.43
C ILE A 166 11.63 4.74 16.79
N LEU A 167 11.70 3.71 17.65
CA LEU A 167 12.21 3.86 19.01
C LEU A 167 13.74 3.98 19.06
N PRO A 168 14.29 4.70 20.06
CA PRO A 168 15.72 4.67 20.37
C PRO A 168 16.20 3.23 20.57
N ASN A 169 17.45 2.95 20.19
CA ASN A 169 18.01 1.59 20.13
C ASN A 169 17.79 0.74 21.38
N LEU A 170 17.88 1.37 22.57
CA LEU A 170 17.71 0.68 23.84
C LEU A 170 16.27 0.17 24.03
N LEU A 171 15.28 1.00 23.69
CA LEU A 171 13.86 0.67 23.79
C LEU A 171 13.38 -0.22 22.63
N ALA A 172 14.08 -0.21 21.51
CA ALA A 172 13.75 -1.01 20.32
C ALA A 172 14.09 -2.51 20.47
N ARG A 173 15.02 -2.87 21.37
CA ARG A 173 15.51 -4.27 21.54
C ARG A 173 14.39 -5.30 21.75
N PRO A 174 13.45 -5.12 22.71
CA PRO A 174 12.39 -6.10 22.94
C PRO A 174 11.46 -6.27 21.73
N PHE A 175 11.17 -5.17 21.02
CA PHE A 175 10.31 -5.19 19.83
C PHE A 175 10.98 -5.90 18.65
N ARG A 176 12.30 -5.69 18.46
CA ARG A 176 13.09 -6.44 17.45
C ARG A 176 13.10 -7.94 17.74
N HIS A 177 13.28 -8.31 19.00
CA HIS A 177 13.28 -9.72 19.41
C HIS A 177 11.90 -10.36 19.18
N LEU A 178 10.82 -9.67 19.55
CA LEU A 178 9.44 -10.14 19.34
C LEU A 178 9.09 -10.27 17.86
N ALA A 179 9.47 -9.29 17.05
CA ALA A 179 9.26 -9.32 15.60
C ALA A 179 9.99 -10.51 14.95
N ARG A 180 11.26 -10.75 15.33
CA ARG A 180 12.04 -11.90 14.85
C ARG A 180 11.42 -13.25 15.25
N ARG A 181 10.82 -13.35 16.44
CA ARG A 181 10.14 -14.57 16.88
C ARG A 181 8.85 -14.86 16.12
N LYS A 182 8.14 -13.83 15.68
CA LYS A 182 6.86 -13.97 14.97
C LYS A 182 7.00 -14.21 13.47
N ALA A 183 8.11 -13.76 12.88
CA ALA A 183 8.39 -13.95 11.46
C ALA A 183 9.90 -14.20 11.22
N PRO A 184 10.49 -15.26 11.83
CA PRO A 184 11.94 -15.46 11.86
C PRO A 184 12.56 -15.68 10.49
N ASP A 185 11.90 -16.41 9.60
CA ASP A 185 12.49 -16.86 8.34
C ASP A 185 12.27 -15.87 7.18
N PHE A 186 11.28 -14.97 7.31
CA PHE A 186 10.89 -14.07 6.21
C PHE A 186 11.63 -12.74 6.20
N LEU A 187 12.24 -12.34 7.33
CA LEU A 187 12.82 -10.99 7.50
C LEU A 187 14.01 -10.69 6.57
N ASN A 188 14.70 -11.73 6.10
CA ASN A 188 15.91 -11.60 5.29
C ASN A 188 15.85 -12.39 3.97
N ARG A 189 14.64 -12.81 3.56
CA ARG A 189 14.45 -13.59 2.33
C ARG A 189 13.71 -12.78 1.28
N THR A 190 14.06 -13.02 0.03
CA THR A 190 13.34 -12.45 -1.09
C THR A 190 11.98 -13.13 -1.27
N THR A 191 11.09 -12.47 -2.00
CA THR A 191 9.77 -13.02 -2.34
C THR A 191 9.92 -14.34 -3.09
N ARG A 192 10.81 -14.40 -4.10
CA ARG A 192 11.08 -15.62 -4.86
C ARG A 192 11.58 -16.74 -3.97
N GLU A 193 12.60 -16.50 -3.15
CA GLU A 193 13.16 -17.51 -2.25
C GLU A 193 12.11 -18.14 -1.33
N VAL A 194 11.14 -17.37 -0.84
CA VAL A 194 10.07 -17.92 0.01
C VAL A 194 9.09 -18.72 -0.83
N LEU A 195 8.64 -18.21 -1.97
CA LEU A 195 7.65 -18.90 -2.81
C LEU A 195 8.20 -20.20 -3.39
N GLU A 196 9.47 -20.25 -3.77
CA GLU A 196 10.14 -21.48 -4.26
C GLU A 196 10.26 -22.58 -3.19
N THR A 197 10.09 -22.26 -1.91
CA THR A 197 9.94 -23.32 -0.88
C THR A 197 8.56 -23.93 -0.83
N LEU A 198 7.55 -23.26 -1.40
CA LEU A 198 6.17 -23.73 -1.41
C LEU A 198 5.85 -24.52 -2.67
N THR A 199 6.37 -24.07 -3.82
CA THR A 199 6.12 -24.71 -5.11
C THR A 199 7.26 -24.50 -6.10
N GLY A 200 7.46 -25.48 -6.99
CA GLY A 200 8.31 -25.33 -8.19
C GLY A 200 7.57 -24.75 -9.40
N ASN A 201 6.27 -24.51 -9.31
CA ASN A 201 5.44 -24.05 -10.40
C ASN A 201 5.63 -22.54 -10.66
N GLN A 202 6.39 -22.19 -11.70
CA GLN A 202 6.73 -20.81 -12.00
C GLN A 202 5.53 -19.97 -12.45
N GLU A 203 4.50 -20.59 -13.04
CA GLU A 203 3.25 -19.88 -13.40
C GLU A 203 2.45 -19.50 -12.13
N LEU A 204 2.40 -20.39 -11.13
CA LEU A 204 1.78 -20.08 -9.85
C LEU A 204 2.57 -18.97 -9.13
N ILE A 205 3.90 -19.04 -9.12
CA ILE A 205 4.75 -17.99 -8.53
C ILE A 205 4.46 -16.65 -9.23
N ALA A 206 4.36 -16.63 -10.56
CA ALA A 206 4.01 -15.43 -11.30
C ALA A 206 2.62 -14.89 -10.92
N ALA A 207 1.64 -15.78 -10.73
CA ALA A 207 0.30 -15.40 -10.28
C ALA A 207 0.29 -14.80 -8.87
N LEU A 208 0.97 -15.46 -7.92
CA LEU A 208 1.09 -14.99 -6.53
C LEU A 208 1.84 -13.66 -6.42
N THR A 209 2.70 -13.35 -7.38
CA THR A 209 3.48 -12.10 -7.43
C THR A 209 2.95 -11.07 -8.42
N GLY A 210 1.78 -11.28 -9.01
CA GLY A 210 1.25 -10.42 -10.08
C GLY A 210 1.16 -8.92 -9.73
N GLN A 211 1.00 -8.59 -8.44
CA GLN A 211 0.97 -7.22 -7.93
C GLN A 211 2.37 -6.68 -7.52
N TRP A 212 3.46 -7.27 -8.03
CA TRP A 212 4.84 -6.84 -7.69
C TRP A 212 5.13 -5.37 -8.01
N GLY A 213 4.43 -4.78 -8.97
CA GLY A 213 4.54 -3.37 -9.31
C GLY A 213 4.27 -2.43 -8.14
N ASP A 214 3.41 -2.83 -7.21
CA ASP A 214 3.04 -2.01 -6.04
C ASP A 214 4.19 -1.87 -5.03
N ASN A 215 5.13 -2.79 -5.00
CA ASN A 215 6.35 -2.64 -4.19
C ASN A 215 7.54 -2.06 -4.97
N GLY A 216 7.46 -1.98 -6.29
CA GLY A 216 8.46 -1.41 -7.17
C GLY A 216 9.71 -2.25 -7.39
N LEU A 217 9.73 -3.52 -6.93
CA LEU A 217 10.85 -4.45 -7.07
C LEU A 217 10.34 -5.80 -7.58
N VAL A 218 11.10 -6.41 -8.48
CA VAL A 218 10.83 -7.78 -8.94
C VAL A 218 10.94 -8.80 -7.79
N PRO A 219 10.31 -9.97 -7.89
CA PRO A 219 10.29 -10.96 -6.81
C PRO A 219 11.67 -11.43 -6.32
N ASP A 220 12.68 -11.37 -7.16
CA ASP A 220 14.06 -11.73 -6.82
C ASP A 220 14.72 -10.72 -5.87
N ASP A 221 14.34 -9.46 -5.94
CA ASP A 221 14.93 -8.35 -5.18
C ASP A 221 14.01 -7.84 -4.07
N SER A 222 12.71 -8.16 -4.13
CA SER A 222 11.73 -7.71 -3.15
C SER A 222 11.76 -8.56 -1.89
N SER A 223 11.67 -7.91 -0.72
CA SER A 223 11.50 -8.62 0.55
C SER A 223 10.11 -9.28 0.62
N PHE A 224 10.06 -10.56 1.00
CA PHE A 224 8.78 -11.27 1.19
C PHE A 224 7.86 -10.57 2.18
N ILE A 225 8.39 -9.88 3.19
CA ILE A 225 7.57 -9.12 4.14
C ILE A 225 6.76 -8.04 3.44
N ILE A 226 7.39 -7.28 2.54
CA ILE A 226 6.71 -6.20 1.82
C ILE A 226 5.67 -6.78 0.87
N HIS A 227 6.03 -7.83 0.13
CA HIS A 227 5.08 -8.56 -0.71
C HIS A 227 3.87 -9.06 0.09
N ALA A 228 4.09 -9.74 1.20
CA ALA A 228 3.02 -10.28 2.04
C ALA A 228 2.12 -9.19 2.64
N LEU A 229 2.68 -8.01 2.95
CA LEU A 229 1.90 -6.86 3.39
C LEU A 229 0.97 -6.35 2.30
N ILE A 230 1.47 -6.23 1.08
CA ILE A 230 0.69 -5.78 -0.08
C ILE A 230 -0.40 -6.80 -0.40
N ALA A 231 -0.05 -8.08 -0.54
CA ALA A 231 -1.02 -9.13 -0.79
C ALA A 231 -2.11 -9.19 0.31
N ARG A 232 -1.70 -9.07 1.59
CA ARG A 232 -2.65 -9.03 2.71
C ARG A 232 -3.53 -7.78 2.72
N HIS A 233 -2.98 -6.65 2.28
CA HIS A 233 -3.68 -5.37 2.22
C HIS A 233 -4.88 -5.45 1.25
N TYR A 234 -4.70 -6.07 0.10
CA TYR A 234 -5.74 -6.23 -0.92
C TYR A 234 -6.63 -7.47 -0.75
N LEU A 235 -6.26 -8.41 0.13
CA LEU A 235 -6.94 -9.70 0.26
C LEU A 235 -8.45 -9.60 0.55
N TYR A 236 -8.91 -8.47 1.07
CA TYR A 236 -10.33 -8.20 1.35
C TYR A 236 -10.95 -7.17 0.39
N GLY A 237 -10.35 -6.97 -0.76
CA GLY A 237 -10.82 -6.05 -1.80
C GLY A 237 -10.17 -4.68 -1.78
N GLY A 238 -10.41 -3.93 -2.85
CA GLY A 238 -9.91 -2.57 -3.08
C GLY A 238 -10.96 -1.49 -2.85
N TYR A 239 -10.48 -0.29 -2.61
CA TYR A 239 -11.29 0.92 -2.41
C TYR A 239 -10.63 2.11 -3.11
N TYR A 240 -11.40 3.02 -3.66
CA TYR A 240 -10.97 4.27 -4.30
C TYR A 240 -11.79 5.47 -3.82
#